data_bf46adb30292c2514e5e3b222e710695
#
_entry.id   bf46adb30292c2514e5e3b222e710695
#
_cell.length_a   1.000
_cell.length_b   1.000
_cell.length_c   1.000
_cell.angle_alpha   90.00
_cell.angle_beta   90.00
_cell.angle_gamma   90.00
#
_symmetry.space_group_name_H-M   'P 1'
#
loop_
_entity.id
_entity.type
_entity.pdbx_description
1 polymer ?
#
loop_
_entity_poly.entity_id
_entity_poly.type
_entity_poly.pdbx_seq_one_letter_code
_entity_poly.pdbx_strand_id
1 'polypeptide(L)'
;YRGQSEYTPFFLKIYDPLILGFFTRVVWRCPTDLLVERYRRHIRPRHLDVGPDTGYFLERAGLPAGTPVTILDPNVHVLDHASRRLQRLDITAVEADACKPLPLHGTFDSAALHGVIHCLPGPLSRKAVAVANVAAVLAPTGVLFGASILGPSGPHTWLSRKMLDANNRRGIFDNLGDTQEGLGEILGASFEHVELETVGSMAIFAATNPRT
;
A
#
# COMPACT_ATOMS: atom_id res chain seq x y z
N TYR A 1 13.51 -5.39 5.65
CA TYR A 1 14.00 -4.38 4.68
C TYR A 1 14.59 -3.20 5.44
N ARG A 2 15.60 -2.49 4.88
CA ARG A 2 16.21 -1.33 5.56
C ARG A 2 15.20 -0.20 5.84
N GLY A 3 14.23 0.01 4.98
CA GLY A 3 13.18 1.02 5.16
C GLY A 3 12.32 0.80 6.40
N GLN A 4 12.17 -0.41 6.88
CA GLN A 4 11.37 -0.72 8.08
C GLN A 4 12.01 -0.22 9.38
N SER A 5 13.34 -0.07 9.44
CA SER A 5 14.04 0.46 10.60
C SER A 5 13.81 1.96 10.83
N GLU A 6 13.29 2.68 9.85
CA GLU A 6 12.98 4.12 9.93
C GLU A 6 11.65 4.39 10.68
N TYR A 7 10.75 3.39 10.79
CA TYR A 7 9.46 3.53 11.48
C TYR A 7 9.62 3.43 12.99
N THR A 8 10.26 4.45 13.58
CA THR A 8 10.34 4.61 15.02
C THR A 8 9.05 5.23 15.57
N PRO A 9 8.69 5.05 16.86
CA PRO A 9 7.53 5.69 17.47
C PRO A 9 7.50 7.21 17.34
N PHE A 10 8.67 7.85 17.31
CA PHE A 10 8.78 9.31 17.10
C PHE A 10 8.48 9.69 15.66
N PHE A 11 9.01 8.95 14.67
CA PHE A 11 8.76 9.20 13.25
C PHE A 11 7.29 9.06 12.90
N LEU A 12 6.61 8.04 13.42
CA LEU A 12 5.19 7.81 13.19
C LEU A 12 4.29 8.98 13.64
N LYS A 13 4.70 9.74 14.68
CA LYS A 13 3.94 10.92 15.14
C LYS A 13 3.96 12.10 14.17
N ILE A 14 5.07 12.26 13.42
CA ILE A 14 5.24 13.35 12.44
C ILE A 14 4.96 12.89 11.00
N TYR A 15 4.69 11.61 10.81
CA TYR A 15 4.53 10.97 9.50
C TYR A 15 3.37 11.60 8.70
N ASP A 16 2.20 11.72 9.29
CA ASP A 16 1.01 12.19 8.59
C ASP A 16 1.16 13.60 7.99
N PRO A 17 1.50 14.66 8.77
CA PRO A 17 1.62 15.99 8.19
C PRO A 17 2.79 16.10 7.21
N LEU A 18 3.87 15.36 7.43
CA LEU A 18 5.06 15.42 6.59
C LEU A 18 4.89 14.56 5.33
N ILE A 19 4.63 13.26 5.48
CA ILE A 19 4.59 12.32 4.36
C ILE A 19 3.27 12.43 3.60
N LEU A 20 2.14 12.34 4.29
CA LEU A 20 0.83 12.37 3.65
C LEU A 20 0.38 13.79 3.29
N GLY A 21 0.71 14.79 4.10
CA GLY A 21 0.40 16.19 3.81
C GLY A 21 1.31 16.78 2.74
N PHE A 22 2.60 16.91 3.04
CA PHE A 22 3.54 17.61 2.17
C PHE A 22 4.10 16.72 1.04
N PHE A 23 4.71 15.56 1.37
CA PHE A 23 5.38 14.76 0.33
C PHE A 23 4.42 14.20 -0.69
N THR A 24 3.30 13.62 -0.28
CA THR A 24 2.33 13.04 -1.22
C THR A 24 1.75 14.11 -2.13
N ARG A 25 1.34 15.26 -1.58
CA ARG A 25 0.70 16.32 -2.36
C ARG A 25 1.68 17.17 -3.17
N VAL A 26 2.82 17.55 -2.59
CA VAL A 26 3.74 18.50 -3.21
C VAL A 26 4.84 17.79 -4.00
N VAL A 27 5.48 16.79 -3.42
CA VAL A 27 6.59 16.07 -4.06
C VAL A 27 6.08 15.10 -5.12
N TRP A 28 5.18 14.20 -4.73
CA TRP A 28 4.64 13.18 -5.63
C TRP A 28 3.46 13.70 -6.47
N ARG A 29 2.92 14.88 -6.16
CA ARG A 29 1.82 15.54 -6.87
C ARG A 29 0.56 14.68 -6.95
N CYS A 30 0.33 13.87 -5.94
CA CYS A 30 -0.86 13.06 -5.79
C CYS A 30 -1.68 13.60 -4.59
N PRO A 31 -2.90 14.08 -4.77
CA PRO A 31 -3.71 14.58 -3.68
C PRO A 31 -4.05 13.47 -2.67
N THR A 32 -3.78 13.70 -1.40
CA THR A 32 -4.07 12.72 -0.33
C THR A 32 -5.57 12.39 -0.25
N ASP A 33 -6.43 13.38 -0.51
CA ASP A 33 -7.88 13.18 -0.51
C ASP A 33 -8.33 12.18 -1.59
N LEU A 34 -7.65 12.15 -2.75
CA LEU A 34 -7.89 11.14 -3.78
C LEU A 34 -7.60 9.73 -3.27
N LEU A 35 -6.51 9.58 -2.52
CA LEU A 35 -6.12 8.30 -1.94
C LEU A 35 -7.09 7.86 -0.85
N VAL A 36 -7.56 8.79 -0.01
CA VAL A 36 -8.63 8.53 0.98
C VAL A 36 -9.90 8.09 0.30
N GLU A 37 -10.28 8.73 -0.83
CA GLU A 37 -11.48 8.36 -1.58
C GLU A 37 -11.38 6.94 -2.17
N ARG A 38 -10.17 6.49 -2.56
CA ARG A 38 -9.95 5.10 -2.97
C ARG A 38 -10.26 4.11 -1.85
N TYR A 39 -9.86 4.41 -0.62
CA TYR A 39 -10.23 3.59 0.53
C TYR A 39 -11.75 3.56 0.72
N ARG A 40 -12.44 4.70 0.72
CA ARG A 40 -13.90 4.79 0.85
C ARG A 40 -14.63 3.99 -0.22
N ARG A 41 -14.14 4.04 -1.45
CA ARG A 41 -14.75 3.37 -2.60
C ARG A 41 -14.58 1.85 -2.59
N HIS A 42 -13.42 1.37 -2.15
CA HIS A 42 -13.04 -0.03 -2.35
C HIS A 42 -13.06 -0.90 -1.09
N ILE A 43 -13.05 -0.33 0.11
CA ILE A 43 -13.19 -1.13 1.33
C ILE A 43 -14.55 -1.83 1.34
N ARG A 44 -14.50 -3.12 1.68
CA ARG A 44 -15.65 -4.01 1.83
C ARG A 44 -15.62 -4.67 3.21
N PRO A 45 -16.69 -5.38 3.65
CA PRO A 45 -16.85 -5.84 5.04
C PRO A 45 -15.66 -6.60 5.62
N ARG A 46 -15.03 -7.51 4.84
CA ARG A 46 -13.81 -8.23 5.27
C ARG A 46 -12.61 -7.59 4.56
N HIS A 47 -11.97 -6.66 5.23
CA HIS A 47 -10.87 -5.89 4.66
C HIS A 47 -9.51 -6.29 5.22
N LEU A 48 -8.52 -6.43 4.33
CA LEU A 48 -7.10 -6.61 4.62
C LEU A 48 -6.32 -5.36 4.21
N ASP A 49 -5.62 -4.72 5.14
CA ASP A 49 -4.71 -3.61 4.82
C ASP A 49 -3.26 -4.05 5.03
N VAL A 50 -2.52 -4.16 3.94
CA VAL A 50 -1.11 -4.57 3.94
C VAL A 50 -0.22 -3.34 3.90
N GLY A 51 0.61 -3.17 4.94
CA GLY A 51 1.40 -1.96 5.15
C GLY A 51 0.52 -0.77 5.54
N PRO A 52 -0.19 -0.83 6.68
CA PRO A 52 -1.15 0.21 7.07
C PRO A 52 -0.50 1.54 7.46
N ASP A 53 0.83 1.62 7.48
CA ASP A 53 1.59 2.78 7.96
C ASP A 53 1.09 3.24 9.35
N THR A 54 0.64 4.49 9.47
CA THR A 54 0.05 5.03 10.70
C THR A 54 -1.43 4.66 10.90
N GLY A 55 -2.07 3.97 9.97
CA GLY A 55 -3.53 3.74 9.95
C GLY A 55 -4.35 4.94 9.45
N TYR A 56 -3.69 5.97 8.90
CA TYR A 56 -4.34 7.23 8.48
C TYR A 56 -5.48 7.01 7.47
N PHE A 57 -5.24 6.21 6.44
CA PHE A 57 -6.24 6.00 5.38
C PHE A 57 -7.48 5.25 5.90
N LEU A 58 -7.28 4.22 6.72
CA LEU A 58 -8.38 3.49 7.38
C LEU A 58 -9.20 4.41 8.31
N GLU A 59 -8.53 5.26 9.10
CA GLU A 59 -9.22 6.22 9.95
C GLU A 59 -10.08 7.20 9.13
N ARG A 60 -9.50 7.73 8.03
CA ARG A 60 -10.17 8.69 7.14
C ARG A 60 -11.20 8.05 6.22
N ALA A 61 -11.17 6.75 6.03
CA ALA A 61 -12.21 6.03 5.28
C ALA A 61 -13.59 6.15 5.94
N GLY A 62 -13.65 6.41 7.24
CA GLY A 62 -14.90 6.66 7.94
C GLY A 62 -15.73 5.40 8.19
N LEU A 63 -15.07 4.25 8.37
CA LEU A 63 -15.74 2.98 8.65
C LEU A 63 -16.55 3.04 9.95
N PRO A 64 -17.68 2.34 10.06
CA PRO A 64 -18.45 2.23 11.31
C PRO A 64 -17.58 1.66 12.46
N ALA A 65 -17.89 2.05 13.69
CA ALA A 65 -17.24 1.47 14.86
C ALA A 65 -17.51 -0.05 14.93
N GLY A 66 -16.49 -0.81 15.36
CA GLY A 66 -16.56 -2.27 15.41
C GLY A 66 -16.44 -2.97 14.05
N THR A 67 -16.18 -2.23 12.94
CA THR A 67 -15.92 -2.89 11.65
C THR A 67 -14.66 -3.74 11.76
N PRO A 68 -14.72 -5.04 11.39
CA PRO A 68 -13.55 -5.91 11.43
C PRO A 68 -12.58 -5.55 10.30
N VAL A 69 -11.31 -5.32 10.65
CA VAL A 69 -10.23 -5.03 9.71
C VAL A 69 -8.98 -5.81 10.12
N THR A 70 -8.39 -6.54 9.18
CA THR A 70 -7.09 -7.16 9.37
C THR A 70 -6.02 -6.22 8.85
N ILE A 71 -5.02 -5.90 9.67
CA ILE A 71 -3.83 -5.15 9.25
C ILE A 71 -2.61 -6.07 9.27
N LEU A 72 -1.75 -5.95 8.25
CA LEU A 72 -0.58 -6.81 8.09
C LEU A 72 0.66 -5.99 7.80
N ASP A 73 1.71 -6.16 8.60
CA ASP A 73 3.02 -5.53 8.41
C ASP A 73 4.11 -6.38 9.07
N PRO A 74 5.33 -6.47 8.53
CA PRO A 74 6.43 -7.16 9.19
C PRO A 74 7.04 -6.36 10.37
N ASN A 75 6.61 -5.11 10.60
CA ASN A 75 7.08 -4.28 11.70
C ASN A 75 6.00 -4.15 12.79
N VAL A 76 6.24 -4.78 13.93
CA VAL A 76 5.33 -4.76 15.08
C VAL A 76 5.02 -3.33 15.57
N HIS A 77 5.97 -2.39 15.46
CA HIS A 77 5.74 -1.00 15.88
C HIS A 77 4.73 -0.28 14.98
N VAL A 78 4.68 -0.61 13.69
CA VAL A 78 3.66 -0.12 12.76
C VAL A 78 2.30 -0.68 13.16
N LEU A 79 2.20 -1.99 13.40
CA LEU A 79 0.97 -2.65 13.83
C LEU A 79 0.44 -2.08 15.14
N ASP A 80 1.31 -1.91 16.14
CA ASP A 80 0.94 -1.32 17.45
C ASP A 80 0.45 0.13 17.32
N HIS A 81 1.11 0.92 16.48
CA HIS A 81 0.73 2.32 16.26
C HIS A 81 -0.61 2.42 15.55
N ALA A 82 -0.79 1.69 14.44
CA ALA A 82 -2.02 1.66 13.67
C ALA A 82 -3.19 1.14 14.52
N SER A 83 -3.00 0.05 15.28
CA SER A 83 -4.04 -0.50 16.17
C SER A 83 -4.51 0.50 17.22
N ARG A 84 -3.58 1.24 17.85
CA ARG A 84 -3.96 2.30 18.81
C ARG A 84 -4.76 3.42 18.16
N ARG A 85 -4.38 3.83 16.96
CA ARG A 85 -5.12 4.86 16.21
C ARG A 85 -6.52 4.40 15.83
N LEU A 86 -6.63 3.14 15.42
CA LEU A 86 -7.84 2.53 14.89
C LEU A 86 -8.69 1.84 15.97
N GLN A 87 -8.49 2.15 17.25
CA GLN A 87 -9.15 1.50 18.41
C GLN A 87 -10.68 1.46 18.37
N ARG A 88 -11.31 2.26 17.52
CA ARG A 88 -12.76 2.23 17.30
C ARG A 88 -13.20 1.10 16.34
N LEU A 89 -12.28 0.51 15.61
CA LEU A 89 -12.51 -0.65 14.73
C LEU A 89 -12.14 -1.94 15.47
N ASP A 90 -12.60 -3.07 14.96
CA ASP A 90 -12.21 -4.40 15.45
C ASP A 90 -10.97 -4.86 14.68
N ILE A 91 -9.78 -4.56 15.22
CA ILE A 91 -8.50 -4.76 14.55
C ILE A 91 -7.89 -6.11 14.87
N THR A 92 -7.63 -6.91 13.83
CA THR A 92 -6.74 -8.07 13.88
C THR A 92 -5.39 -7.69 13.29
N ALA A 93 -4.34 -7.63 14.11
CA ALA A 93 -2.98 -7.32 13.67
C ALA A 93 -2.18 -8.61 13.40
N VAL A 94 -1.54 -8.70 12.23
CA VAL A 94 -0.78 -9.87 11.78
C VAL A 94 0.63 -9.44 11.41
N GLU A 95 1.63 -9.92 12.14
CA GLU A 95 3.05 -9.72 11.80
C GLU A 95 3.43 -10.70 10.70
N ALA A 96 3.57 -10.21 9.46
CA ALA A 96 3.95 -11.03 8.31
C ALA A 96 4.57 -10.19 7.18
N ASP A 97 5.34 -10.86 6.32
CA ASP A 97 5.95 -10.30 5.12
C ASP A 97 5.07 -10.64 3.91
N ALA A 98 4.57 -9.64 3.20
CA ALA A 98 3.73 -9.83 2.02
C ALA A 98 4.41 -10.64 0.89
N CYS A 99 5.74 -10.67 0.85
CA CYS A 99 6.50 -11.50 -0.10
C CYS A 99 6.59 -12.98 0.31
N LYS A 100 5.94 -13.40 1.39
CA LYS A 100 5.84 -14.80 1.86
C LYS A 100 4.38 -15.23 1.88
N PRO A 101 4.09 -16.56 1.89
CA PRO A 101 2.72 -17.04 2.09
C PRO A 101 2.11 -16.39 3.33
N LEU A 102 0.91 -15.80 3.17
CA LEU A 102 0.27 -15.06 4.24
C LEU A 102 -0.34 -16.03 5.27
N PRO A 103 -0.06 -15.87 6.58
CA PRO A 103 -0.61 -16.71 7.64
C PRO A 103 -2.06 -16.28 7.97
N LEU A 104 -2.91 -16.22 6.96
CA LEU A 104 -4.29 -15.75 7.06
C LEU A 104 -5.26 -16.90 6.78
N HIS A 105 -6.35 -16.94 7.51
CA HIS A 105 -7.41 -17.91 7.35
C HIS A 105 -8.69 -17.22 6.83
N GLY A 106 -9.38 -17.89 5.91
CA GLY A 106 -10.57 -17.35 5.26
C GLY A 106 -10.25 -16.46 4.06
N THR A 107 -11.26 -15.75 3.59
CA THR A 107 -11.16 -14.88 2.42
C THR A 107 -11.56 -13.45 2.75
N PHE A 108 -10.92 -12.49 2.06
CA PHE A 108 -11.20 -11.07 2.19
C PHE A 108 -12.00 -10.57 0.99
N ASP A 109 -12.91 -9.62 1.20
CA ASP A 109 -13.69 -9.00 0.13
C ASP A 109 -12.95 -7.82 -0.50
N SER A 110 -11.98 -7.25 0.22
CA SER A 110 -11.10 -6.20 -0.28
C SER A 110 -9.72 -6.27 0.39
N ALA A 111 -8.69 -5.86 -0.34
CA ALA A 111 -7.36 -5.67 0.20
C ALA A 111 -6.74 -4.35 -0.30
N ALA A 112 -5.93 -3.70 0.54
CA ALA A 112 -5.11 -2.57 0.17
C ALA A 112 -3.62 -2.93 0.13
N LEU A 113 -2.91 -2.47 -0.91
CA LEU A 113 -1.44 -2.42 -1.03
C LEU A 113 -1.05 -0.97 -1.33
N HIS A 114 -1.25 -0.10 -0.34
CA HIS A 114 -1.03 1.33 -0.50
C HIS A 114 0.33 1.76 0.00
N GLY A 115 1.17 2.29 -0.88
CA GLY A 115 2.53 2.72 -0.50
C GLY A 115 3.53 1.57 -0.27
N VAL A 116 3.19 0.34 -0.59
CA VAL A 116 3.99 -0.86 -0.28
C VAL A 116 4.91 -1.26 -1.43
N ILE A 117 4.40 -1.37 -2.66
CA ILE A 117 5.11 -1.99 -3.79
C ILE A 117 6.45 -1.32 -4.06
N HIS A 118 6.54 0.01 -4.03
CA HIS A 118 7.80 0.72 -4.26
C HIS A 118 8.84 0.55 -3.15
N CYS A 119 8.43 0.06 -1.98
CA CYS A 119 9.31 -0.27 -0.86
C CYS A 119 9.76 -1.75 -0.85
N LEU A 120 9.08 -2.62 -1.60
CA LEU A 120 9.44 -4.04 -1.67
C LEU A 120 10.78 -4.22 -2.42
N PRO A 121 11.65 -5.15 -1.99
CA PRO A 121 12.96 -5.32 -2.60
C PRO A 121 12.90 -6.06 -3.93
N GLY A 122 13.79 -5.65 -4.83
CA GLY A 122 14.03 -6.27 -6.12
C GLY A 122 13.12 -5.77 -7.24
N PRO A 123 13.22 -6.37 -8.43
CA PRO A 123 12.46 -5.98 -9.60
C PRO A 123 10.96 -6.31 -9.45
N LEU A 124 10.11 -5.70 -10.28
CA LEU A 124 8.65 -5.92 -10.28
C LEU A 124 8.28 -7.42 -10.36
N SER A 125 9.02 -8.22 -11.12
CA SER A 125 8.80 -9.67 -11.19
C SER A 125 8.90 -10.38 -9.83
N ARG A 126 9.74 -9.87 -8.93
CA ARG A 126 9.84 -10.36 -7.55
C ARG A 126 8.73 -9.80 -6.68
N LYS A 127 8.36 -8.53 -6.87
CA LYS A 127 7.25 -7.87 -6.16
C LYS A 127 5.89 -8.47 -6.52
N ALA A 128 5.76 -9.06 -7.72
CA ALA A 128 4.59 -9.81 -8.15
C ALA A 128 4.15 -10.89 -7.14
N VAL A 129 5.11 -11.46 -6.37
CA VAL A 129 4.82 -12.45 -5.33
C VAL A 129 3.90 -11.86 -4.24
N ALA A 130 4.12 -10.59 -3.84
CA ALA A 130 3.26 -9.95 -2.86
C ALA A 130 1.84 -9.73 -3.41
N VAL A 131 1.71 -9.35 -4.68
CA VAL A 131 0.41 -9.23 -5.37
C VAL A 131 -0.30 -10.58 -5.43
N ALA A 132 0.41 -11.65 -5.81
CA ALA A 132 -0.15 -12.99 -5.89
C ALA A 132 -0.58 -13.53 -4.50
N ASN A 133 0.23 -13.30 -3.46
CA ASN A 133 -0.11 -13.71 -2.09
C ASN A 133 -1.37 -13.01 -1.58
N VAL A 134 -1.54 -11.72 -1.90
CA VAL A 134 -2.78 -11.00 -1.55
C VAL A 134 -3.95 -11.48 -2.38
N ALA A 135 -3.77 -11.72 -3.69
CA ALA A 135 -4.82 -12.28 -4.55
C ALA A 135 -5.34 -13.64 -4.04
N ALA A 136 -4.43 -14.50 -3.55
CA ALA A 136 -4.76 -15.83 -3.04
C ALA A 136 -5.67 -15.84 -1.79
N VAL A 137 -5.72 -14.74 -1.03
CA VAL A 137 -6.58 -14.60 0.15
C VAL A 137 -7.84 -13.76 -0.12
N LEU A 138 -8.03 -13.29 -1.36
CA LEU A 138 -9.24 -12.59 -1.75
C LEU A 138 -10.36 -13.55 -2.17
N ALA A 139 -11.60 -13.15 -1.91
CA ALA A 139 -12.76 -13.83 -2.46
C ALA A 139 -12.80 -13.70 -4.00
N PRO A 140 -13.49 -14.60 -4.73
CA PRO A 140 -13.56 -14.55 -6.20
C PRO A 140 -14.00 -13.20 -6.78
N THR A 141 -14.84 -12.46 -6.07
CA THR A 141 -15.25 -11.08 -6.42
C THR A 141 -14.48 -10.01 -5.69
N GLY A 142 -13.39 -10.38 -5.01
CA GLY A 142 -12.58 -9.50 -4.20
C GLY A 142 -11.88 -8.41 -5.02
N VAL A 143 -11.54 -7.31 -4.36
CA VAL A 143 -10.79 -6.19 -4.96
C VAL A 143 -9.48 -5.96 -4.22
N LEU A 144 -8.39 -5.86 -4.98
CA LEU A 144 -7.12 -5.30 -4.52
C LEU A 144 -7.01 -3.87 -5.04
N PHE A 145 -6.74 -2.91 -4.16
CA PHE A 145 -6.49 -1.52 -4.56
C PHE A 145 -5.26 -0.94 -3.87
N GLY A 146 -4.74 0.14 -4.42
CA GLY A 146 -3.58 0.77 -3.82
C GLY A 146 -2.95 1.85 -4.70
N ALA A 147 -1.77 2.29 -4.27
CA ALA A 147 -0.95 3.23 -5.02
C ALA A 147 0.54 2.92 -4.81
N SER A 148 1.34 3.21 -5.82
CA SER A 148 2.80 3.04 -5.78
C SER A 148 3.49 4.21 -6.45
N ILE A 149 4.61 4.67 -5.88
CA ILE A 149 5.47 5.68 -6.51
C ILE A 149 6.21 4.99 -7.66
N LEU A 150 6.08 5.55 -8.86
CA LEU A 150 6.77 5.06 -10.05
C LEU A 150 8.27 5.32 -9.99
N GLY A 151 9.03 4.51 -10.71
CA GLY A 151 10.45 4.71 -10.93
C GLY A 151 10.76 5.91 -11.87
N PRO A 152 12.01 6.09 -12.30
CA PRO A 152 12.45 7.27 -13.05
C PRO A 152 11.72 7.52 -14.37
N SER A 153 11.10 6.49 -14.97
CA SER A 153 10.27 6.60 -16.19
C SER A 153 8.93 7.31 -15.94
N GLY A 154 8.48 7.39 -14.68
CA GLY A 154 7.26 8.12 -14.33
C GLY A 154 7.37 9.64 -14.51
N PRO A 155 6.24 10.37 -14.46
CA PRO A 155 6.19 11.82 -14.68
C PRO A 155 6.69 12.60 -13.45
N HIS A 156 7.99 12.54 -13.20
CA HIS A 156 8.65 13.21 -12.09
C HIS A 156 9.02 14.66 -12.39
N THR A 157 8.80 15.52 -11.37
CA THR A 157 9.43 16.85 -11.33
C THR A 157 10.91 16.71 -10.91
N TRP A 158 11.68 17.80 -11.00
CA TRP A 158 13.04 17.85 -10.47
C TRP A 158 13.07 17.48 -8.94
N LEU A 159 12.10 17.99 -8.16
CA LEU A 159 12.04 17.70 -6.73
C LEU A 159 11.72 16.21 -6.44
N SER A 160 10.72 15.65 -7.13
CA SER A 160 10.38 14.23 -6.96
C SER A 160 11.51 13.31 -7.44
N ARG A 161 12.25 13.65 -8.49
CA ARG A 161 13.45 12.90 -8.90
C ARG A 161 14.53 12.88 -7.82
N LYS A 162 14.85 14.04 -7.24
CA LYS A 162 15.81 14.09 -6.11
C LYS A 162 15.38 13.25 -4.92
N MET A 163 14.09 13.29 -4.58
CA MET A 163 13.54 12.49 -3.48
C MET A 163 13.54 10.99 -3.82
N LEU A 164 13.19 10.64 -5.05
CA LEU A 164 13.26 9.25 -5.53
C LEU A 164 14.68 8.70 -5.38
N ASP A 165 15.69 9.43 -5.89
CA ASP A 165 17.10 9.04 -5.80
C ASP A 165 17.58 8.94 -4.34
N ALA A 166 17.19 9.88 -3.50
CA ALA A 166 17.58 9.90 -2.09
C ALA A 166 16.99 8.68 -1.34
N ASN A 167 15.71 8.36 -1.56
CA ASN A 167 15.06 7.22 -0.92
C ASN A 167 15.63 5.88 -1.42
N ASN A 168 15.94 5.75 -2.72
CA ASN A 168 16.58 4.53 -3.25
C ASN A 168 18.02 4.37 -2.70
N ARG A 169 18.83 5.45 -2.63
CA ARG A 169 20.16 5.38 -2.00
C ARG A 169 20.13 4.98 -0.53
N ARG A 170 19.08 5.37 0.21
CA ARG A 170 18.90 5.00 1.62
C ARG A 170 18.31 3.60 1.78
N GLY A 171 17.84 2.97 0.72
CA GLY A 171 17.17 1.68 0.75
C GLY A 171 15.78 1.72 1.38
N ILE A 172 15.14 2.90 1.40
CA ILE A 172 13.72 3.06 1.77
C ILE A 172 12.84 2.61 0.63
N PHE A 173 13.20 3.00 -0.61
CA PHE A 173 12.60 2.52 -1.85
C PHE A 173 13.56 1.55 -2.56
N ASP A 174 12.97 0.66 -3.36
CA ASP A 174 13.69 -0.17 -4.34
C ASP A 174 12.85 -0.24 -5.61
N ASN A 175 12.65 0.93 -6.27
CA ASN A 175 11.68 1.10 -7.34
C ASN A 175 12.26 1.75 -8.61
N LEU A 176 13.59 1.70 -8.79
CA LEU A 176 14.21 2.28 -9.99
C LEU A 176 13.75 1.60 -11.29
N GLY A 177 13.31 0.37 -11.23
CA GLY A 177 12.75 -0.39 -12.35
C GLY A 177 11.21 -0.40 -12.40
N ASP A 178 10.51 0.27 -11.48
CA ASP A 178 9.05 0.20 -11.40
C ASP A 178 8.42 1.15 -12.43
N THR A 179 7.84 0.57 -13.47
CA THR A 179 7.11 1.30 -14.52
C THR A 179 5.60 1.09 -14.36
N GLN A 180 4.80 1.96 -14.98
CA GLN A 180 3.35 1.78 -15.01
C GLN A 180 2.95 0.50 -15.75
N GLU A 181 3.60 0.23 -16.87
CA GLU A 181 3.36 -0.96 -17.68
C GLU A 181 3.68 -2.23 -16.89
N GLY A 182 4.85 -2.29 -16.26
CA GLY A 182 5.26 -3.44 -15.46
C GLY A 182 4.38 -3.65 -14.23
N LEU A 183 3.86 -2.54 -13.61
CA LEU A 183 2.87 -2.66 -12.54
C LEU A 183 1.55 -3.25 -13.07
N GLY A 184 1.11 -2.82 -14.26
CA GLY A 184 -0.05 -3.40 -14.94
C GLY A 184 0.13 -4.89 -15.24
N GLU A 185 1.33 -5.29 -15.68
CA GLU A 185 1.66 -6.70 -15.95
C GLU A 185 1.57 -7.58 -14.70
N ILE A 186 2.17 -7.16 -13.57
CA ILE A 186 2.12 -7.96 -12.34
C ILE A 186 0.72 -8.02 -11.72
N LEU A 187 -0.09 -6.96 -11.87
CA LEU A 187 -1.50 -6.99 -11.47
C LEU A 187 -2.32 -7.89 -12.40
N GLY A 188 -2.18 -7.76 -13.72
CA GLY A 188 -2.88 -8.58 -14.72
C GLY A 188 -2.52 -10.07 -14.69
N ALA A 189 -1.33 -10.42 -14.17
CA ALA A 189 -0.96 -11.81 -13.93
C ALA A 189 -1.82 -12.46 -12.83
N SER A 190 -2.31 -11.67 -11.86
CA SER A 190 -3.07 -12.16 -10.70
C SER A 190 -4.56 -11.83 -10.74
N PHE A 191 -5.00 -10.91 -11.61
CA PHE A 191 -6.39 -10.45 -11.68
C PHE A 191 -6.89 -10.39 -13.13
N GLU A 192 -8.19 -10.57 -13.32
CA GLU A 192 -8.81 -10.50 -14.67
C GLU A 192 -8.98 -9.06 -15.15
N HIS A 193 -9.34 -8.15 -14.24
CA HIS A 193 -9.59 -6.75 -14.56
C HIS A 193 -8.66 -5.85 -13.73
N VAL A 194 -7.97 -4.95 -14.42
CA VAL A 194 -7.05 -3.99 -13.80
C VAL A 194 -7.38 -2.58 -14.29
N GLU A 195 -7.74 -1.72 -13.36
CA GLU A 195 -7.79 -0.27 -13.56
C GLU A 195 -6.49 0.31 -13.05
N LEU A 196 -5.76 1.06 -13.88
CA LEU A 196 -4.47 1.64 -13.55
C LEU A 196 -4.36 3.04 -14.17
N GLU A 197 -4.16 4.04 -13.34
CA GLU A 197 -3.94 5.42 -13.76
C GLU A 197 -2.71 6.02 -13.10
N THR A 198 -2.14 7.04 -13.72
CA THR A 198 -1.03 7.80 -13.13
C THR A 198 -1.52 9.19 -12.72
N VAL A 199 -1.30 9.53 -11.44
CA VAL A 199 -1.57 10.85 -10.87
C VAL A 199 -0.29 11.40 -10.24
N GLY A 200 0.22 12.49 -10.79
CA GLY A 200 1.55 12.96 -10.43
C GLY A 200 2.60 11.87 -10.71
N SER A 201 3.41 11.54 -9.73
CA SER A 201 4.45 10.51 -9.84
C SER A 201 4.01 9.14 -9.27
N MET A 202 2.71 8.95 -9.04
CA MET A 202 2.16 7.72 -8.47
C MET A 202 1.24 7.01 -9.45
N ALA A 203 1.38 5.70 -9.54
CA ALA A 203 0.40 4.83 -10.15
C ALA A 203 -0.65 4.46 -9.11
N ILE A 204 -1.93 4.62 -9.44
CA ILE A 204 -3.08 4.26 -8.61
C ILE A 204 -3.81 3.13 -9.31
N PHE A 205 -4.15 2.08 -8.58
CA PHE A 205 -4.74 0.89 -9.18
C PHE A 205 -5.93 0.35 -8.38
N ALA A 206 -6.80 -0.36 -9.09
CA ALA A 206 -7.77 -1.29 -8.55
C ALA A 206 -7.81 -2.52 -9.47
N ALA A 207 -7.75 -3.72 -8.87
CA ALA A 207 -7.76 -4.98 -9.59
C ALA A 207 -8.82 -5.90 -9.00
N THR A 208 -9.64 -6.53 -9.85
CA THR A 208 -10.77 -7.36 -9.44
C THR A 208 -10.73 -8.72 -10.11
N ASN A 209 -11.48 -9.66 -9.52
CA ASN A 209 -11.57 -11.04 -9.96
C ASN A 209 -10.19 -11.71 -9.95
N PRO A 210 -9.67 -12.06 -8.74
CA PRO A 210 -8.39 -12.75 -8.63
C PRO A 210 -8.42 -14.06 -9.41
N ARG A 211 -7.34 -14.33 -10.15
CA ARG A 211 -7.15 -15.60 -10.87
C ARG A 211 -6.80 -16.69 -9.85
N THR A 212 -7.52 -17.77 -9.88
CA THR A 212 -7.30 -18.98 -9.06
C THR A 212 -6.20 -19.87 -9.66
#